data_235169586be5a12083710b4d9b40b303
#
_entry.id   235169586be5a12083710b4d9b40b303
#
_cell.length_a   1.000
_cell.length_b   1.000
_cell.length_c   1.000
_cell.angle_alpha   90.00
_cell.angle_beta   90.00
_cell.angle_gamma   90.00
#
_symmetry.space_group_name_H-M   'P 1'
#
loop_
_entity.id
_entity.type
_entity.pdbx_description
1 polymer ?
#
loop_
_entity_poly.entity_id
_entity_poly.type
_entity_poly.pdbx_seq_one_letter_code
_entity_poly.pdbx_strand_id
1 'polypeptide(L)'
;RSNFEINIQVLKHIKYFNSDKGLIVTHMLSNVRIPHNRFKKICSDLVKSELIVKDIHDNHVYYKVTGKGKTVINEYDKFNNIVTVFGLRM
;
A
#
# COMPACT_ATOMS: atom_id res chain seq x y z
N ARG A 1 12.48 8.14 6.65
CA ARG A 1 11.71 7.71 5.47
C ARG A 1 10.79 8.80 4.98
N SER A 2 10.66 8.88 3.67
CA SER A 2 9.70 9.79 3.07
C SER A 2 8.27 9.23 3.21
N ASN A 3 7.31 10.12 3.20
CA ASN A 3 5.90 9.71 3.21
C ASN A 3 5.55 8.87 1.99
N PHE A 4 6.19 9.16 0.86
CA PHE A 4 5.97 8.41 -0.36
C PHE A 4 6.40 6.95 -0.20
N GLU A 5 7.56 6.71 0.41
CA GLU A 5 8.04 5.34 0.64
C GLU A 5 7.08 4.57 1.55
N ILE A 6 6.58 5.21 2.59
CA ILE A 6 5.64 4.58 3.50
C ILE A 6 4.35 4.24 2.77
N ASN A 7 3.86 5.15 1.93
CA ASN A 7 2.66 4.89 1.13
C ASN A 7 2.86 3.70 0.20
N ILE A 8 4.02 3.61 -0.43
CA ILE A 8 4.35 2.48 -1.31
C ILE A 8 4.44 1.17 -0.52
N GLN A 9 4.99 1.20 0.68
CA GLN A 9 5.06 0.00 1.52
C GLN A 9 3.67 -0.50 1.91
N VAL A 10 2.77 0.41 2.26
CA VAL A 10 1.39 0.04 2.58
C VAL A 10 0.71 -0.56 1.35
N LEU A 11 0.90 0.08 0.20
CA LEU A 11 0.33 -0.38 -1.07
C LEU A 11 0.82 -1.78 -1.44
N LYS A 12 2.13 -2.02 -1.31
CA LYS A 12 2.72 -3.34 -1.56
C LYS A 12 2.18 -4.38 -0.61
N HIS A 13 2.02 -4.03 0.65
CA HIS A 13 1.50 -4.95 1.65
C HIS A 13 0.08 -5.39 1.28
N ILE A 14 -0.75 -4.46 0.86
CA ILE A 14 -2.12 -4.77 0.41
C ILE A 14 -2.07 -5.70 -0.80
N LYS A 15 -1.15 -5.44 -1.74
CA LYS A 15 -1.03 -6.27 -2.95
C LYS A 15 -0.61 -7.70 -2.65
N TYR A 16 0.41 -7.87 -1.80
CA TYR A 16 1.05 -9.17 -1.61
C TYR A 16 0.43 -10.04 -0.54
N PHE A 17 -0.35 -9.47 0.35
CA PHE A 17 -0.94 -10.21 1.47
C PHE A 17 -2.47 -10.22 1.45
N ASN A 18 -3.08 -9.90 0.31
CA ASN A 18 -4.53 -9.91 0.22
C ASN A 18 -5.08 -11.33 0.12
N SER A 19 -6.31 -11.49 0.60
CA SER A 19 -7.11 -12.69 0.37
C SER A 19 -8.07 -12.43 -0.80
N ASP A 20 -8.97 -13.36 -1.09
CA ASP A 20 -10.00 -13.18 -2.13
C ASP A 20 -10.85 -11.94 -1.89
N LYS A 21 -11.09 -11.59 -0.63
CA LYS A 21 -11.87 -10.40 -0.26
C LYS A 21 -11.02 -9.15 -0.11
N GLY A 22 -9.69 -9.27 -0.24
CA GLY A 22 -8.78 -8.19 0.03
C GLY A 22 -8.11 -8.35 1.39
N LEU A 23 -7.29 -7.39 1.79
CA LEU A 23 -6.57 -7.45 3.05
C LEU A 23 -7.39 -6.77 4.16
N ILE A 24 -7.58 -7.48 5.25
CA ILE A 24 -8.29 -6.96 6.41
C ILE A 24 -7.39 -6.01 7.21
N VAL A 25 -7.97 -4.90 7.67
CA VAL A 25 -7.21 -3.84 8.36
C VAL A 25 -6.47 -4.35 9.59
N THR A 26 -7.07 -5.22 10.37
CA THR A 26 -6.44 -5.74 11.59
C THR A 26 -5.14 -6.49 11.28
N HIS A 27 -5.10 -7.24 10.20
CA HIS A 27 -3.88 -7.93 9.79
C HIS A 27 -2.80 -6.95 9.34
N MET A 28 -3.21 -5.89 8.65
CA MET A 28 -2.27 -4.86 8.22
C MET A 28 -1.61 -4.18 9.41
N LEU A 29 -2.39 -3.84 10.43
CA LEU A 29 -1.87 -3.15 11.61
C LEU A 29 -0.88 -4.01 12.40
N SER A 30 -1.02 -5.33 12.36
CA SER A 30 -0.08 -6.20 13.06
C SER A 30 1.23 -6.42 12.29
N ASN A 31 1.23 -6.22 10.97
CA ASN A 31 2.39 -6.47 10.13
C ASN A 31 3.14 -5.21 9.71
N VAL A 32 2.48 -4.06 9.71
CA VAL A 32 3.06 -2.78 9.31
C VAL A 32 3.22 -1.94 10.56
N ARG A 33 4.46 -1.57 10.89
CA ARG A 33 4.74 -0.81 12.12
C ARG A 33 4.51 0.69 11.90
N ILE A 34 3.24 1.05 11.85
CA ILE A 34 2.82 2.43 11.65
C ILE A 34 1.73 2.74 12.68
N PRO A 35 1.76 3.92 13.32
CA PRO A 35 0.69 4.31 14.24
C PRO A 35 -0.67 4.25 13.55
N HIS A 36 -1.68 3.82 14.29
CA HIS A 36 -3.02 3.60 13.76
C HIS A 36 -3.58 4.82 13.02
N ASN A 37 -3.45 6.00 13.62
CA ASN A 37 -3.98 7.23 13.01
C ASN A 37 -3.30 7.55 11.69
N ARG A 38 -1.99 7.35 11.63
CA ARG A 38 -1.22 7.57 10.41
C ARG A 38 -1.59 6.55 9.34
N PHE A 39 -1.77 5.30 9.75
CA PHE A 39 -2.18 4.24 8.84
C PHE A 39 -3.53 4.56 8.20
N LYS A 40 -4.50 5.00 9.01
CA LYS A 40 -5.81 5.39 8.50
C LYS A 40 -5.73 6.51 7.48
N LYS A 41 -4.87 7.51 7.74
CA LYS A 41 -4.69 8.61 6.82
C LYS A 41 -4.08 8.15 5.51
N ILE A 42 -3.08 7.27 5.58
CA ILE A 42 -2.44 6.72 4.38
C ILE A 42 -3.46 5.97 3.54
N CYS A 43 -4.25 5.10 4.15
CA CYS A 43 -5.27 4.36 3.43
C CYS A 43 -6.31 5.29 2.82
N SER A 44 -6.73 6.33 3.54
CA SER A 44 -7.67 7.31 3.01
C SER A 44 -7.11 8.02 1.77
N ASP A 45 -5.83 8.40 1.83
CA ASP A 45 -5.17 9.07 0.70
C ASP A 45 -5.05 8.12 -0.50
N LEU A 46 -4.74 6.86 -0.25
CA LEU A 46 -4.65 5.86 -1.32
C LEU A 46 -6.02 5.62 -1.99
N VAL A 47 -7.09 5.60 -1.21
CA VAL A 47 -8.44 5.46 -1.74
C VAL A 47 -8.80 6.68 -2.58
N LYS A 48 -8.50 7.89 -2.11
CA LYS A 48 -8.76 9.12 -2.85
C LYS A 48 -8.01 9.16 -4.17
N SER A 49 -6.81 8.60 -4.20
CA SER A 49 -6.00 8.53 -5.41
C SER A 49 -6.37 7.35 -6.32
N GLU A 50 -7.37 6.57 -5.93
CA GLU A 50 -7.85 5.41 -6.67
C GLU A 50 -6.81 4.31 -6.83
N LEU A 51 -5.84 4.26 -5.93
CA LEU A 51 -4.81 3.21 -5.92
C LEU A 51 -5.28 1.96 -5.22
N ILE A 52 -6.22 2.09 -4.29
CA ILE A 52 -6.87 0.98 -3.63
C ILE A 52 -8.38 1.25 -3.56
N VAL A 53 -9.14 0.18 -3.36
CA VAL A 53 -10.57 0.29 -3.08
C VAL A 53 -10.85 -0.28 -1.71
N LYS A 54 -11.82 0.30 -1.03
CA LYS A 54 -12.26 -0.12 0.29
C LYS A 54 -13.55 -0.88 0.14
N ASP A 55 -13.65 -2.01 0.81
CA ASP A 55 -14.84 -2.84 0.79
C ASP A 55 -15.17 -3.28 2.21
N ILE A 56 -16.45 -3.51 2.49
CA ILE A 56 -16.89 -3.92 3.81
C ILE A 56 -17.66 -5.23 3.69
N HIS A 57 -17.20 -6.26 4.40
CA HIS A 57 -17.84 -7.56 4.47
C HIS A 57 -17.92 -8.00 5.92
N ASP A 58 -19.10 -8.40 6.37
CA ASP A 58 -19.30 -8.94 7.73
C ASP A 58 -18.73 -8.00 8.82
N ASN A 59 -18.96 -6.70 8.67
CA ASN A 59 -18.48 -5.65 9.59
C ASN A 59 -16.95 -5.50 9.61
N HIS A 60 -16.24 -6.08 8.65
CA HIS A 60 -14.80 -5.91 8.51
C HIS A 60 -14.47 -5.08 7.28
N VAL A 61 -13.45 -4.24 7.42
CA VAL A 61 -12.97 -3.39 6.32
C VAL A 61 -11.83 -4.12 5.59
N TYR A 62 -11.95 -4.22 4.28
CA TYR A 62 -10.96 -4.86 3.42
C TYR A 62 -10.47 -3.85 2.39
N TYR A 63 -9.21 -3.97 1.99
CA TYR A 63 -8.61 -3.15 0.94
C TYR A 63 -8.08 -4.04 -0.17
N LYS A 64 -8.24 -3.57 -1.41
CA LYS A 64 -7.68 -4.22 -2.60
C LYS A 64 -6.96 -3.19 -3.45
N VAL A 65 -5.85 -3.59 -4.06
CA VAL A 65 -5.11 -2.74 -4.97
C VAL A 65 -5.81 -2.72 -6.33
N THR A 66 -5.99 -1.53 -6.88
CA THR A 66 -6.56 -1.35 -8.22
C THR A 66 -5.51 -1.59 -9.29
N GLY A 67 -5.94 -1.64 -10.57
CA GLY A 67 -4.99 -1.68 -11.68
C GLY A 67 -4.04 -0.49 -11.66
N LYS A 68 -4.55 0.69 -11.33
CA LYS A 68 -3.75 1.91 -11.19
C LYS A 68 -2.71 1.74 -10.07
N GLY A 69 -3.11 1.16 -8.94
CA GLY A 69 -2.19 0.88 -7.84
C GLY A 69 -1.08 -0.08 -8.23
N LYS A 70 -1.40 -1.12 -8.98
CA LYS A 70 -0.40 -2.07 -9.48
C LYS A 70 0.60 -1.39 -10.40
N THR A 71 0.13 -0.50 -11.26
CA THR A 71 1.01 0.28 -12.14
C THR A 71 1.97 1.13 -11.34
N VAL A 72 1.49 1.81 -10.29
CA VAL A 72 2.34 2.62 -9.43
C VAL A 72 3.43 1.77 -8.78
N ILE A 73 3.09 0.61 -8.27
CA ILE A 73 4.06 -0.30 -7.66
C ILE A 73 5.13 -0.72 -8.68
N ASN A 74 4.71 -1.10 -9.89
CA ASN A 74 5.64 -1.53 -10.92
C ASN A 74 6.59 -0.41 -11.34
N GLU A 75 6.08 0.79 -11.51
CA GLU A 75 6.91 1.93 -11.87
C GLU A 75 7.89 2.31 -10.76
N TYR A 76 7.44 2.24 -9.52
CA TYR A 76 8.31 2.47 -8.37
C TYR A 76 9.45 1.45 -8.34
N ASP A 77 9.15 0.18 -8.55
CA ASP A 77 10.17 -0.87 -8.53
C ASP A 77 11.18 -0.69 -9.65
N LYS A 78 10.73 -0.31 -10.85
CA LYS A 78 11.63 -0.02 -11.97
C LYS A 78 12.57 1.12 -11.64
N PHE A 79 12.03 2.22 -11.10
CA PHE A 79 12.84 3.37 -10.73
C PHE A 79 13.86 3.00 -9.65
N ASN A 80 13.43 2.25 -8.65
CA ASN A 80 14.28 1.83 -7.55
C ASN A 80 15.43 0.94 -8.05
N ASN A 81 15.18 0.07 -9.02
CA ASN A 81 16.20 -0.76 -9.62
C ASN A 81 17.25 0.09 -10.35
N ILE A 82 16.81 1.10 -11.09
CA ILE A 82 17.71 2.01 -11.79
C ILE A 82 18.61 2.74 -10.79
N VAL A 83 18.00 3.26 -9.72
CA VAL A 83 18.74 3.96 -8.67
C VAL A 83 19.79 3.04 -8.04
N THR A 84 19.43 1.80 -7.78
CA THR A 84 20.34 0.82 -7.18
C THR A 84 21.48 0.48 -8.12
N VAL A 85 21.19 0.24 -9.42
CA VAL A 85 22.19 -0.13 -10.41
C VAL A 85 23.24 0.96 -10.57
N PHE A 86 22.83 2.23 -10.52
CA PHE A 86 23.78 3.34 -10.66
C PHE A 86 24.39 3.80 -9.34
N GLY A 87 24.14 3.04 -8.25
CA GLY A 87 24.71 3.37 -6.96
C GLY A 87 24.07 4.59 -6.29
N LEU A 88 22.97 5.06 -6.79
CA LEU A 88 22.22 6.17 -6.19
C LEU A 88 21.31 5.67 -5.10
N ARG A 89 21.13 6.47 -4.06
CA ARG A 89 20.24 6.12 -2.95
C ARG A 89 19.28 7.27 -2.66
N MET A 90 18.06 6.91 -2.43
CA MET A 90 17.02 7.88 -2.07
C MET A 90 16.86 7.96 -0.57
#